data_3b2b5773c6d507305be0e50e0156156a
#
_entry.id   3b2b5773c6d507305be0e50e0156156a
#
_cell.length_a   1.000
_cell.length_b   1.000
_cell.length_c   1.000
_cell.angle_alpha   90.00
_cell.angle_beta   90.00
_cell.angle_gamma   90.00
#
_symmetry.space_group_name_H-M   'P 1'
#
loop_
_entity.id
_entity.type
_entity.pdbx_description
1 polymer ?
#
loop_
_entity_poly.entity_id
_entity_poly.type
_entity_poly.pdbx_seq_one_letter_code
_entity_poly.pdbx_strand_id
1 'polypeptide(L)'
;MTKIAASILSADFANLKHDCTRLLEAGVDLMHFDVMDGHFVPNISYGAPVLKCLHAAMPDVYYDVHLMISDPARYAADFARAGASLITFHLEAVPDTAEEVIAAIRAAGCQVGISIRPGTPVEAVFPYLGVVDLILVMSVEPVSYTHLRAHETPEHL
;
A
#
# COMPACT_ATOMS: atom_id res chain seq x y z
N MET A 1 -19.26 8.30 -0.23
CA MET A 1 -18.41 9.42 -0.74
C MET A 1 -17.09 8.80 -1.17
N THR A 2 -16.61 9.11 -2.36
CA THR A 2 -15.30 8.63 -2.86
C THR A 2 -14.18 9.31 -2.08
N LYS A 3 -13.15 8.56 -1.69
CA LYS A 3 -11.95 9.07 -1.03
C LYS A 3 -10.77 9.00 -2.01
N ILE A 4 -9.83 9.92 -1.85
CA ILE A 4 -8.60 9.99 -2.64
C ILE A 4 -7.44 9.53 -1.76
N ALA A 5 -6.75 8.47 -2.20
CA ALA A 5 -5.50 7.99 -1.63
C ALA A 5 -4.34 8.42 -2.56
N ALA A 6 -3.45 9.27 -2.08
CA ALA A 6 -2.30 9.67 -2.87
C ALA A 6 -1.09 8.81 -2.54
N SER A 7 -0.50 8.17 -3.58
CA SER A 7 0.79 7.49 -3.41
C SER A 7 1.91 8.50 -3.23
N ILE A 8 2.66 8.34 -2.15
CA ILE A 8 3.83 9.17 -1.86
C ILE A 8 5.13 8.63 -2.50
N LEU A 9 5.01 7.59 -3.31
CA LEU A 9 6.16 7.02 -4.03
C LEU A 9 6.79 8.02 -5.01
N SER A 10 5.99 8.97 -5.52
CA SER A 10 6.44 10.04 -6.43
C SER A 10 6.84 11.33 -5.72
N ALA A 11 6.79 11.37 -4.38
CA ALA A 11 7.18 12.54 -3.60
C ALA A 11 8.71 12.70 -3.51
N ASP A 12 9.16 13.89 -3.12
CA ASP A 12 10.55 14.10 -2.73
C ASP A 12 10.83 13.45 -1.37
N PHE A 13 11.55 12.33 -1.36
CA PHE A 13 11.84 11.57 -0.14
C PHE A 13 12.69 12.36 0.88
N ALA A 14 13.43 13.37 0.43
CA ALA A 14 14.13 14.28 1.33
C ALA A 14 13.20 15.28 2.04
N ASN A 15 11.99 15.49 1.49
CA ASN A 15 11.01 16.47 1.98
C ASN A 15 9.59 15.89 2.12
N LEU A 16 9.47 14.60 2.45
CA LEU A 16 8.18 13.87 2.50
C LEU A 16 7.09 14.59 3.31
N LYS A 17 7.44 15.13 4.49
CA LYS A 17 6.46 15.88 5.31
C LYS A 17 5.88 17.06 4.55
N HIS A 18 6.72 17.81 3.83
CA HIS A 18 6.27 18.98 3.06
C HIS A 18 5.29 18.56 1.96
N ASP A 19 5.65 17.53 1.18
CA ASP A 19 4.82 17.06 0.08
C ASP A 19 3.50 16.45 0.58
N CYS A 20 3.53 15.65 1.65
CA CYS A 20 2.32 15.11 2.27
C CYS A 20 1.40 16.24 2.81
N THR A 21 1.97 17.28 3.42
CA THR A 21 1.18 18.44 3.88
C THR A 21 0.45 19.11 2.72
N ARG A 22 1.14 19.34 1.60
CA ARG A 22 0.52 19.92 0.38
C ARG A 22 -0.59 19.05 -0.19
N LEU A 23 -0.43 17.72 -0.16
CA LEU A 23 -1.47 16.78 -0.60
C LEU A 23 -2.73 16.88 0.27
N LEU A 24 -2.57 16.95 1.60
CA LEU A 24 -3.71 17.12 2.52
C LEU A 24 -4.41 18.47 2.32
N GLU A 25 -3.64 19.55 2.14
CA GLU A 25 -4.18 20.88 1.83
C GLU A 25 -4.94 20.91 0.49
N ALA A 26 -4.54 20.07 -0.46
CA ALA A 26 -5.23 19.88 -1.73
C ALA A 26 -6.48 18.98 -1.65
N GLY A 27 -6.79 18.42 -0.47
CA GLY A 27 -8.00 17.64 -0.22
C GLY A 27 -7.84 16.13 -0.41
N VAL A 28 -6.61 15.60 -0.35
CA VAL A 28 -6.34 14.15 -0.28
C VAL A 28 -6.80 13.61 1.08
N ASP A 29 -7.49 12.48 1.09
CA ASP A 29 -8.07 11.90 2.31
C ASP A 29 -7.09 11.04 3.11
N LEU A 30 -6.15 10.37 2.43
CA LEU A 30 -5.20 9.44 3.04
C LEU A 30 -3.92 9.30 2.22
N MET A 31 -2.83 8.88 2.86
CA MET A 31 -1.55 8.65 2.21
C MET A 31 -1.37 7.17 1.90
N HIS A 32 -1.12 6.87 0.63
CA HIS A 32 -0.78 5.52 0.16
C HIS A 32 0.74 5.32 0.19
N PHE A 33 1.19 4.35 0.98
CA PHE A 33 2.59 4.10 1.30
C PHE A 33 3.06 2.79 0.64
N ASP A 34 3.65 2.88 -0.54
CA ASP A 34 4.06 1.75 -1.38
C ASP A 34 5.40 1.16 -0.95
N VAL A 35 5.42 -0.05 -0.42
CA VAL A 35 6.61 -0.78 0.05
C VAL A 35 7.01 -1.85 -0.94
N MET A 36 8.25 -1.81 -1.40
CA MET A 36 8.82 -2.72 -2.39
C MET A 36 10.14 -3.30 -1.87
N ASP A 37 10.34 -4.62 -2.01
CA ASP A 37 11.46 -5.36 -1.42
C ASP A 37 12.56 -5.79 -2.41
N GLY A 38 12.36 -5.55 -3.71
CA GLY A 38 13.28 -5.98 -4.76
C GLY A 38 13.22 -7.48 -5.08
N HIS A 39 12.26 -8.23 -4.47
CA HIS A 39 12.05 -9.66 -4.70
C HIS A 39 10.68 -9.92 -5.32
N PHE A 40 9.62 -9.56 -4.64
CA PHE A 40 8.26 -9.65 -5.18
C PHE A 40 8.08 -8.73 -6.38
N VAL A 41 8.72 -7.56 -6.33
CA VAL A 41 8.84 -6.61 -7.45
C VAL A 41 10.29 -6.21 -7.64
N PRO A 42 10.74 -5.84 -8.86
CA PRO A 42 12.16 -5.55 -9.16
C PRO A 42 12.67 -4.21 -8.62
N ASN A 43 11.85 -3.47 -7.88
CA ASN A 43 12.20 -2.19 -7.27
C ASN A 43 12.32 -2.32 -5.74
N ILE A 44 13.13 -1.44 -5.14
CA ILE A 44 13.19 -1.21 -3.70
C ILE A 44 12.72 0.23 -3.47
N SER A 45 11.76 0.44 -2.55
CA SER A 45 11.30 1.77 -2.21
C SER A 45 11.80 2.21 -0.83
N TYR A 46 10.99 2.07 0.18
CA TYR A 46 11.27 2.45 1.57
C TYR A 46 10.56 1.46 2.51
N GLY A 47 10.85 1.54 3.80
CA GLY A 47 10.31 0.62 4.79
C GLY A 47 9.75 1.30 6.03
N ALA A 48 9.46 0.49 7.06
CA ALA A 48 8.88 0.92 8.33
C ALA A 48 9.62 2.10 9.02
N PRO A 49 10.95 2.25 8.94
CA PRO A 49 11.63 3.42 9.52
C PRO A 49 11.19 4.75 8.91
N VAL A 50 10.93 4.80 7.60
CA VAL A 50 10.44 6.02 6.92
C VAL A 50 9.01 6.32 7.35
N LEU A 51 8.14 5.32 7.38
CA LEU A 51 6.77 5.47 7.88
C LEU A 51 6.75 5.98 9.33
N LYS A 52 7.60 5.43 10.20
CA LYS A 52 7.72 5.88 11.60
C LYS A 52 8.07 7.36 11.71
N CYS A 53 9.02 7.85 10.91
CA CYS A 53 9.39 9.26 10.89
C CYS A 53 8.24 10.14 10.40
N LEU A 54 7.55 9.68 9.35
CA LEU A 54 6.42 10.40 8.78
C LEU A 54 5.23 10.44 9.75
N HIS A 55 4.88 9.32 10.36
CA HIS A 55 3.81 9.25 11.37
C HIS A 55 4.12 10.09 12.61
N ALA A 56 5.37 10.10 13.09
CA ALA A 56 5.77 10.97 14.18
C ALA A 56 5.63 12.47 13.86
N ALA A 57 5.82 12.85 12.60
CA ALA A 57 5.65 14.21 12.12
C ALA A 57 4.21 14.59 11.79
N MET A 58 3.35 13.61 11.53
CA MET A 58 1.96 13.76 11.04
C MET A 58 1.09 12.63 11.63
N PRO A 59 0.83 12.62 12.95
CA PRO A 59 0.20 11.48 13.65
C PRO A 59 -1.27 11.28 13.32
N ASP A 60 -1.96 12.31 12.85
CA ASP A 60 -3.40 12.26 12.54
C ASP A 60 -3.70 11.77 11.11
N VAL A 61 -2.67 11.49 10.32
CA VAL A 61 -2.81 11.03 8.94
C VAL A 61 -3.13 9.54 8.92
N TYR A 62 -4.09 9.16 8.08
CA TYR A 62 -4.36 7.75 7.79
C TYR A 62 -3.35 7.22 6.78
N TYR A 63 -2.54 6.24 7.18
CA TYR A 63 -1.56 5.59 6.33
C TYR A 63 -2.08 4.23 5.84
N ASP A 64 -2.36 4.14 4.55
CA ASP A 64 -2.66 2.91 3.81
C ASP A 64 -1.35 2.33 3.28
N VAL A 65 -0.82 1.32 3.96
CA VAL A 65 0.47 0.70 3.65
C VAL A 65 0.27 -0.46 2.69
N HIS A 66 0.80 -0.34 1.49
CA HIS A 66 0.71 -1.34 0.44
C HIS A 66 2.03 -2.13 0.35
N LEU A 67 1.99 -3.40 0.74
CA LEU A 67 3.14 -4.29 0.79
C LEU A 67 3.29 -5.09 -0.50
N MET A 68 4.15 -4.64 -1.39
CA MET A 68 4.63 -5.37 -2.57
C MET A 68 5.92 -6.12 -2.20
N ILE A 69 5.80 -7.06 -1.26
CA ILE A 69 6.94 -7.80 -0.67
C ILE A 69 6.64 -9.30 -0.58
N SER A 70 7.68 -10.11 -0.52
CA SER A 70 7.59 -11.56 -0.55
C SER A 70 7.11 -12.18 0.78
N ASP A 71 7.30 -11.50 1.91
CA ASP A 71 6.95 -12.02 3.25
C ASP A 71 6.18 -10.96 4.07
N PRO A 72 4.92 -10.68 3.72
CA PRO A 72 4.13 -9.65 4.40
C PRO A 72 3.82 -9.98 5.86
N ALA A 73 3.65 -11.26 6.22
CA ALA A 73 3.36 -11.67 7.60
C ALA A 73 4.48 -11.27 8.56
N ARG A 74 5.73 -11.47 8.16
CA ARG A 74 6.91 -11.12 8.94
C ARG A 74 6.98 -9.63 9.30
N TYR A 75 6.56 -8.75 8.40
CA TYR A 75 6.72 -7.30 8.55
C TYR A 75 5.46 -6.59 9.05
N ALA A 76 4.32 -7.29 9.15
CA ALA A 76 3.05 -6.69 9.57
C ALA A 76 3.16 -5.92 10.90
N ALA A 77 3.76 -6.53 11.93
CA ALA A 77 3.94 -5.89 13.23
C ALA A 77 4.89 -4.68 13.19
N ASP A 78 5.89 -4.68 12.31
CA ASP A 78 6.83 -3.57 12.19
C ASP A 78 6.16 -2.35 11.57
N PHE A 79 5.34 -2.53 10.52
CA PHE A 79 4.57 -1.46 9.91
C PHE A 79 3.46 -0.95 10.82
N ALA A 80 2.79 -1.83 11.57
CA ALA A 80 1.80 -1.42 12.57
C ALA A 80 2.43 -0.51 13.64
N ARG A 81 3.58 -0.92 14.21
CA ARG A 81 4.32 -0.09 15.18
C ARG A 81 4.85 1.22 14.58
N ALA A 82 5.07 1.26 13.28
CA ALA A 82 5.49 2.46 12.58
C ALA A 82 4.35 3.45 12.31
N GLY A 83 3.08 3.04 12.52
CA GLY A 83 1.91 3.91 12.38
C GLY A 83 1.01 3.60 11.18
N ALA A 84 1.10 2.39 10.61
CA ALA A 84 0.14 1.96 9.60
C ALA A 84 -1.27 1.90 10.17
N SER A 85 -2.25 2.43 9.43
CA SER A 85 -3.68 2.34 9.76
C SER A 85 -4.31 1.12 9.10
N LEU A 86 -3.93 0.86 7.85
CA LEU A 86 -4.32 -0.28 7.05
C LEU A 86 -3.07 -0.87 6.41
N ILE A 87 -3.00 -2.20 6.34
CA ILE A 87 -1.92 -2.91 5.65
C ILE A 87 -2.55 -3.78 4.57
N THR A 88 -2.18 -3.51 3.33
CA THR A 88 -2.62 -4.25 2.14
C THR A 88 -1.47 -5.11 1.63
N PHE A 89 -1.70 -6.39 1.42
CA PHE A 89 -0.72 -7.33 0.86
C PHE A 89 -1.22 -7.95 -0.44
N HIS A 90 -0.30 -8.45 -1.26
CA HIS A 90 -0.64 -9.15 -2.50
C HIS A 90 -0.98 -10.61 -2.27
N LEU A 91 -2.11 -11.06 -2.81
CA LEU A 91 -2.52 -12.45 -2.76
C LEU A 91 -1.50 -13.36 -3.46
N GLU A 92 -0.88 -12.88 -4.53
CA GLU A 92 0.13 -13.61 -5.30
C GLU A 92 1.45 -13.83 -4.52
N ALA A 93 1.72 -13.03 -3.51
CA ALA A 93 2.88 -13.22 -2.65
C ALA A 93 2.72 -14.41 -1.67
N VAL A 94 1.46 -14.76 -1.35
CA VAL A 94 1.12 -15.72 -0.29
C VAL A 94 -0.08 -16.60 -0.67
N PRO A 95 -0.02 -17.33 -1.80
CA PRO A 95 -1.18 -18.02 -2.37
C PRO A 95 -1.81 -19.04 -1.41
N ASP A 96 -1.00 -19.63 -0.51
CA ASP A 96 -1.44 -20.71 0.41
C ASP A 96 -1.52 -20.24 1.87
N THR A 97 -1.07 -19.02 2.20
CA THR A 97 -0.93 -18.52 3.58
C THR A 97 -1.59 -17.15 3.80
N ALA A 98 -2.51 -16.77 2.92
CA ALA A 98 -3.19 -15.47 3.02
C ALA A 98 -3.92 -15.26 4.36
N GLU A 99 -4.53 -16.33 4.90
CA GLU A 99 -5.23 -16.28 6.19
C GLU A 99 -4.26 -15.99 7.36
N GLU A 100 -3.03 -16.53 7.30
CA GLU A 100 -1.98 -16.26 8.30
C GLU A 100 -1.57 -14.78 8.26
N VAL A 101 -1.44 -14.21 7.06
CA VAL A 101 -1.13 -12.79 6.88
C VAL A 101 -2.26 -11.91 7.42
N ILE A 102 -3.51 -12.23 7.12
CA ILE A 102 -4.69 -11.55 7.65
C ILE A 102 -4.65 -11.57 9.18
N ALA A 103 -4.43 -12.74 9.78
CA ALA A 103 -4.36 -12.90 11.22
C ALA A 103 -3.19 -12.08 11.84
N ALA A 104 -2.03 -12.06 11.22
CA ALA A 104 -0.88 -11.29 11.68
C ALA A 104 -1.14 -9.78 11.66
N ILE A 105 -1.77 -9.25 10.59
CA ILE A 105 -2.11 -7.84 10.47
C ILE A 105 -3.18 -7.45 11.51
N ARG A 106 -4.22 -8.28 11.68
CA ARG A 106 -5.26 -8.08 12.70
C ARG A 106 -4.69 -8.08 14.11
N ALA A 107 -3.82 -9.05 14.42
CA ALA A 107 -3.15 -9.13 15.73
C ALA A 107 -2.26 -7.91 16.01
N ALA A 108 -1.72 -7.28 14.98
CA ALA A 108 -0.96 -6.04 15.09
C ALA A 108 -1.84 -4.78 15.27
N GLY A 109 -3.16 -4.90 15.17
CA GLY A 109 -4.13 -3.81 15.40
C GLY A 109 -4.44 -2.96 14.16
N CYS A 110 -4.08 -3.41 12.96
CA CYS A 110 -4.36 -2.71 11.71
C CYS A 110 -5.59 -3.26 10.99
N GLN A 111 -6.20 -2.43 10.16
CA GLN A 111 -7.11 -2.89 9.12
C GLN A 111 -6.36 -3.70 8.06
N VAL A 112 -7.07 -4.58 7.37
CA VAL A 112 -6.47 -5.51 6.40
C VAL A 112 -7.00 -5.27 5.00
N GLY A 113 -6.08 -5.14 4.05
CA GLY A 113 -6.37 -5.13 2.62
C GLY A 113 -5.73 -6.30 1.89
N ILE A 114 -6.37 -6.75 0.82
CA ILE A 114 -5.80 -7.68 -0.17
C ILE A 114 -5.70 -6.98 -1.51
N SER A 115 -4.54 -7.12 -2.15
CA SER A 115 -4.30 -6.65 -3.52
C SER A 115 -4.19 -7.81 -4.50
N ILE A 116 -4.63 -7.59 -5.73
CA ILE A 116 -4.41 -8.48 -6.87
C ILE A 116 -3.81 -7.73 -8.05
N ARG A 117 -2.93 -8.42 -8.79
CA ARG A 117 -2.32 -7.93 -10.03
C ARG A 117 -3.32 -7.97 -11.19
N PRO A 118 -3.08 -7.22 -12.28
CA PRO A 118 -3.96 -7.22 -13.45
C PRO A 118 -4.21 -8.60 -14.06
N GLY A 119 -3.22 -9.51 -13.97
CA GLY A 119 -3.31 -10.88 -14.47
C GLY A 119 -4.06 -11.86 -13.55
N THR A 120 -4.38 -11.47 -12.33
CA THR A 120 -5.08 -12.34 -11.36
C THR A 120 -6.60 -12.15 -11.50
N PRO A 121 -7.37 -13.22 -11.70
CA PRO A 121 -8.83 -13.13 -11.78
C PRO A 121 -9.42 -12.56 -10.50
N VAL A 122 -10.43 -11.69 -10.63
CA VAL A 122 -11.07 -11.04 -9.46
C VAL A 122 -11.73 -12.05 -8.53
N GLU A 123 -12.13 -13.21 -9.04
CA GLU A 123 -12.71 -14.31 -8.27
C GLU A 123 -11.76 -14.84 -7.18
N ALA A 124 -10.46 -14.65 -7.35
CA ALA A 124 -9.45 -15.06 -6.37
C ALA A 124 -9.63 -14.36 -5.00
N VAL A 125 -10.23 -13.18 -4.96
CA VAL A 125 -10.49 -12.47 -3.70
C VAL A 125 -11.85 -12.80 -3.08
N PHE A 126 -12.73 -13.53 -3.75
CA PHE A 126 -14.08 -13.83 -3.27
C PHE A 126 -14.09 -14.56 -1.89
N PRO A 127 -13.18 -15.50 -1.60
CA PRO A 127 -13.13 -16.15 -0.29
C PRO A 127 -12.87 -15.16 0.87
N TYR A 128 -12.28 -14.01 0.58
CA TYR A 128 -11.88 -13.01 1.58
C TYR A 128 -12.88 -11.86 1.73
N LEU A 129 -13.93 -11.81 0.90
CA LEU A 129 -15.02 -10.82 1.03
C LEU A 129 -15.69 -10.96 2.40
N GLY A 130 -15.76 -9.84 3.16
CA GLY A 130 -16.26 -9.84 4.52
C GLY A 130 -15.25 -10.22 5.61
N VAL A 131 -14.04 -10.65 5.22
CA VAL A 131 -12.92 -10.94 6.15
C VAL A 131 -11.93 -9.79 6.18
N VAL A 132 -11.74 -9.10 5.05
CA VAL A 132 -10.85 -7.95 4.91
C VAL A 132 -11.62 -6.65 4.79
N ASP A 133 -10.94 -5.52 5.03
CA ASP A 133 -11.55 -4.18 5.01
C ASP A 133 -11.43 -3.51 3.65
N LEU A 134 -10.47 -3.95 2.82
CA LEU A 134 -10.19 -3.37 1.52
C LEU A 134 -9.76 -4.44 0.50
N ILE A 135 -10.23 -4.29 -0.73
CA ILE A 135 -9.71 -5.00 -1.92
C ILE A 135 -9.10 -3.95 -2.84
N LEU A 136 -7.80 -4.09 -3.12
CA LEU A 136 -7.08 -3.26 -4.07
C LEU A 136 -6.94 -4.00 -5.40
N VAL A 137 -7.61 -3.51 -6.42
CA VAL A 137 -7.47 -4.04 -7.78
C VAL A 137 -6.43 -3.20 -8.52
N MET A 138 -5.26 -3.79 -8.79
CA MET A 138 -4.21 -3.10 -9.53
C MET A 138 -4.61 -2.98 -11.00
N SER A 139 -4.49 -1.78 -11.55
CA SER A 139 -4.70 -1.50 -12.98
C SER A 139 -3.39 -1.54 -13.78
N VAL A 140 -2.25 -1.57 -13.09
CA VAL A 140 -0.89 -1.67 -13.64
C VAL A 140 -0.12 -2.73 -12.86
N GLU A 141 0.93 -3.30 -13.47
CA GLU A 141 1.82 -4.19 -12.73
C GLU A 141 2.51 -3.43 -11.58
N PRO A 142 2.72 -4.09 -10.42
CA PRO A 142 3.31 -3.45 -9.23
C PRO A 142 4.82 -3.23 -9.42
N VAL A 143 5.24 -2.44 -10.41
CA VAL A 143 6.65 -2.26 -10.77
C VAL A 143 7.04 -0.82 -10.97
N SER A 144 6.12 0.08 -11.29
CA SER A 144 6.61 1.33 -11.84
C SER A 144 5.57 2.42 -11.96
N TYR A 145 5.60 3.35 -11.02
CA TYR A 145 5.07 4.70 -11.28
C TYR A 145 5.92 5.46 -12.31
N THR A 146 7.16 5.06 -12.53
CA THR A 146 8.07 5.68 -13.51
C THR A 146 7.67 5.42 -14.96
N HIS A 147 6.72 4.50 -15.20
CA HIS A 147 6.16 4.22 -16.52
C HIS A 147 4.71 4.65 -16.70
N LEU A 148 4.04 5.18 -15.67
CA LEU A 148 2.88 6.02 -15.88
C LEU A 148 3.40 7.27 -16.58
N ARG A 149 3.29 7.27 -17.90
CA ARG A 149 3.73 8.39 -18.73
C ARG A 149 2.91 9.59 -18.34
N ALA A 150 3.57 10.66 -17.93
CA ALA A 150 2.95 11.96 -17.65
C ALA A 150 2.18 12.54 -18.85
N HIS A 151 2.00 11.77 -19.93
CA HIS A 151 1.40 12.13 -21.20
C HIS A 151 0.53 11.01 -21.79
N GLU A 152 -0.02 10.10 -20.96
CA GLU A 152 -1.04 9.18 -21.46
C GLU A 152 -2.29 9.99 -21.78
N THR A 153 -2.61 10.06 -23.07
CA THR A 153 -3.86 10.62 -23.56
C THR A 153 -4.97 9.58 -23.42
N PRO A 154 -6.26 9.97 -23.43
CA PRO A 154 -7.39 9.02 -23.37
C PRO A 154 -7.36 7.93 -24.45
N GLU A 155 -6.52 8.07 -25.47
CA GLU A 155 -6.34 7.10 -26.57
C GLU A 155 -5.40 5.92 -26.16
N HIS A 156 -4.76 6.00 -25.00
CA HIS A 156 -3.84 4.97 -24.47
C HIS A 156 -4.34 4.28 -23.19
N LEU A 157 -5.59 4.57 -22.78
CA LEU A 157 -6.27 3.94 -21.64
C LEU A 157 -7.24 2.85 -22.11
#